data_18a914cce3ac45a84720a1a3f3888743
#
_entry.id   18a914cce3ac45a84720a1a3f3888743
#
_cell.length_a   1.000
_cell.length_b   1.000
_cell.length_c   1.000
_cell.angle_alpha   90.00
_cell.angle_beta   90.00
_cell.angle_gamma   90.00
#
_symmetry.space_group_name_H-M   'P 1'
#
loop_
_entity.id
_entity.type
_entity.pdbx_description
1 polymer ?
#
loop_
_entity_poly.entity_id
_entity_poly.type
_entity_poly.pdbx_seq_one_letter_code
_entity_poly.pdbx_strand_id
1 'polypeptide(L)'
;MNPNPAKILVVDDQIEMAETICDGLIARGYDAIACGSSLRALQLLDTERFDAVVTDLRMPDVDGFAILSHARKQRPFRPVLVMTAFSAIDSAVESIRQGAYHYLTKPFAFDELLMFLERALEEAHLRRETTALRQTLKSHFGRRAIIGQSQSMIALLDSLERIAATDVPLLISGETGTGKGVCARMVHAESSRASGPFVSINCGALPEHLLESEMFGHEKGAFTGATQSRKGLFVEADRGTLFLDEIGELSLPLQVKLLHALEDGYVRPLGANRTVAVHARLIFATHRNLRKAVSQGQFREDLFYRLDVISVEIPALRNRRDDIPFLVEQFLSEQLKRHERSPVRRISADAMAALMRYDFPGNVRELQHLIERLVVLGRTVEISAAELPASVTALTSEPQLSFDGPILPVKKLHRLYAQWAMAQLAGQRRITAERLGIDVRTLYNWLSEDSQTS
;
A
#
# COMPACT_ATOMS: atom_id res chain seq x y z
N MET A 1 24.71 -25.54 12.25
CA MET A 1 24.38 -25.28 13.66
C MET A 1 23.78 -23.90 13.77
N ASN A 2 22.55 -23.80 14.24
CA ASN A 2 21.90 -22.49 14.47
C ASN A 2 22.71 -21.75 15.56
N PRO A 3 23.06 -20.48 15.38
CA PRO A 3 23.90 -19.75 16.35
C PRO A 3 23.20 -19.48 17.68
N ASN A 4 21.93 -19.81 17.84
CA ASN A 4 21.19 -19.66 19.07
C ASN A 4 20.22 -20.86 19.21
N PRO A 5 20.48 -21.84 20.11
CA PRO A 5 19.62 -23.00 20.28
C PRO A 5 18.24 -22.58 20.77
N ALA A 6 17.19 -23.23 20.26
CA ALA A 6 15.82 -22.97 20.71
C ALA A 6 15.68 -23.36 22.20
N LYS A 7 15.06 -22.46 22.99
CA LYS A 7 14.89 -22.63 24.43
C LYS A 7 13.55 -23.25 24.75
N ILE A 8 13.56 -24.37 25.47
CA ILE A 8 12.39 -25.21 25.73
C ILE A 8 12.16 -25.31 27.24
N LEU A 9 10.93 -25.10 27.68
CA LEU A 9 10.52 -25.35 29.06
C LEU A 9 9.82 -26.71 29.12
N VAL A 10 10.31 -27.61 29.97
CA VAL A 10 9.68 -28.91 30.23
C VAL A 10 9.11 -28.90 31.64
N VAL A 11 7.82 -29.14 31.77
CA VAL A 11 7.09 -29.08 33.04
C VAL A 11 6.43 -30.42 33.32
N ASP A 12 6.80 -31.04 34.43
CA ASP A 12 6.24 -32.31 34.89
C ASP A 12 6.38 -32.36 36.44
N ASP A 13 5.36 -32.75 37.18
CA ASP A 13 5.42 -32.85 38.63
C ASP A 13 6.41 -33.93 39.07
N GLN A 14 6.66 -34.92 38.22
CA GLN A 14 7.77 -35.86 38.38
C GLN A 14 9.04 -35.22 37.76
N ILE A 15 9.80 -34.52 38.61
CA ILE A 15 10.98 -33.76 38.16
C ILE A 15 11.98 -34.64 37.41
N GLU A 16 12.17 -35.89 37.80
CA GLU A 16 13.08 -36.86 37.15
C GLU A 16 12.68 -37.09 35.67
N MET A 17 11.38 -37.09 35.38
CA MET A 17 10.87 -37.21 34.00
C MET A 17 11.19 -35.94 33.19
N ALA A 18 10.97 -34.76 33.78
CA ALA A 18 11.32 -33.49 33.15
C ALA A 18 12.82 -33.37 32.87
N GLU A 19 13.66 -33.78 33.84
CA GLU A 19 15.11 -33.79 33.67
C GLU A 19 15.54 -34.76 32.57
N THR A 20 15.00 -35.99 32.54
CA THR A 20 15.30 -36.97 31.50
C THR A 20 14.99 -36.44 30.09
N ILE A 21 13.86 -35.77 29.95
CA ILE A 21 13.46 -35.13 28.66
C ILE A 21 14.46 -33.99 28.34
N CYS A 22 14.81 -33.16 29.31
CA CYS A 22 15.74 -32.05 29.11
C CYS A 22 17.13 -32.56 28.68
N ASP A 23 17.64 -33.60 29.32
CA ASP A 23 18.94 -34.20 28.97
C ASP A 23 18.94 -34.70 27.52
N GLY A 24 17.84 -35.35 27.09
CA GLY A 24 17.65 -35.78 25.73
C GLY A 24 17.61 -34.60 24.74
N LEU A 25 16.96 -33.50 25.09
CA LEU A 25 16.88 -32.29 24.25
C LEU A 25 18.22 -31.57 24.18
N ILE A 26 18.94 -31.46 25.31
CA ILE A 26 20.27 -30.86 25.37
C ILE A 26 21.26 -31.66 24.51
N ALA A 27 21.19 -32.99 24.55
CA ALA A 27 22.03 -33.86 23.71
C ALA A 27 21.76 -33.65 22.19
N ARG A 28 20.58 -33.13 21.82
CA ARG A 28 20.19 -32.77 20.43
C ARG A 28 20.45 -31.29 20.09
N GLY A 29 21.05 -30.52 21.02
CA GLY A 29 21.50 -29.14 20.80
C GLY A 29 20.44 -28.07 21.10
N TYR A 30 19.43 -28.41 21.90
CA TYR A 30 18.44 -27.45 22.42
C TYR A 30 18.92 -26.90 23.77
N ASP A 31 18.43 -25.71 24.14
CA ASP A 31 18.50 -25.18 25.50
C ASP A 31 17.23 -25.57 26.25
N ALA A 32 17.29 -26.48 27.20
CA ALA A 32 16.11 -27.02 27.86
C ALA A 32 16.18 -26.84 29.40
N ILE A 33 15.05 -26.43 29.98
CA ILE A 33 14.92 -26.21 31.44
C ILE A 33 13.82 -27.11 31.97
N ALA A 34 14.16 -27.95 32.95
CA ALA A 34 13.20 -28.78 33.67
C ALA A 34 12.56 -28.00 34.81
N CYS A 35 11.27 -28.18 35.00
CA CYS A 35 10.51 -27.55 36.07
C CYS A 35 9.52 -28.55 36.69
N GLY A 36 9.68 -28.86 37.97
CA GLY A 36 8.84 -29.78 38.75
C GLY A 36 7.60 -29.11 39.39
N SER A 37 7.39 -27.82 39.17
CA SER A 37 6.30 -27.06 39.76
C SER A 37 5.57 -26.21 38.72
N SER A 38 4.26 -26.43 38.64
CA SER A 38 3.40 -25.66 37.72
C SER A 38 3.36 -24.16 38.04
N LEU A 39 3.40 -23.76 39.31
CA LEU A 39 3.46 -22.35 39.71
C LEU A 39 4.79 -21.70 39.31
N ARG A 40 5.91 -22.41 39.49
CA ARG A 40 7.23 -21.93 39.06
C ARG A 40 7.32 -21.84 37.52
N ALA A 41 6.67 -22.75 36.81
CA ALA A 41 6.62 -22.72 35.35
C ALA A 41 5.92 -21.45 34.83
N LEU A 42 4.82 -21.02 35.46
CA LEU A 42 4.16 -19.76 35.15
C LEU A 42 5.08 -18.55 35.38
N GLN A 43 5.81 -18.53 36.51
CA GLN A 43 6.77 -17.45 36.80
C GLN A 43 7.94 -17.43 35.77
N LEU A 44 8.44 -18.59 35.39
CA LEU A 44 9.48 -18.71 34.37
C LEU A 44 8.98 -18.19 33.00
N LEU A 45 7.74 -18.50 32.63
CA LEU A 45 7.12 -18.00 31.41
C LEU A 45 6.95 -16.48 31.42
N ASP A 46 6.80 -15.85 32.58
CA ASP A 46 6.71 -14.39 32.72
C ASP A 46 8.08 -13.71 32.66
N THR A 47 9.14 -14.35 33.18
CA THR A 47 10.48 -13.76 33.33
C THR A 47 11.43 -14.10 32.20
N GLU A 48 11.24 -15.25 31.55
CA GLU A 48 12.14 -15.77 30.54
C GLU A 48 11.44 -16.05 29.20
N ARG A 49 12.26 -16.11 28.15
CA ARG A 49 11.77 -16.37 26.80
C ARG A 49 11.98 -17.83 26.43
N PHE A 50 10.90 -18.55 26.23
CA PHE A 50 10.92 -19.91 25.71
C PHE A 50 10.35 -19.95 24.29
N ASP A 51 10.93 -20.81 23.44
CA ASP A 51 10.48 -21.02 22.07
C ASP A 51 9.39 -22.08 21.96
N ALA A 52 9.41 -23.08 22.86
CA ALA A 52 8.37 -24.09 23.04
C ALA A 52 8.18 -24.44 24.50
N VAL A 53 7.04 -25.06 24.81
CA VAL A 53 6.72 -25.62 26.13
C VAL A 53 6.29 -27.06 25.94
N VAL A 54 6.80 -27.94 26.76
CA VAL A 54 6.34 -29.33 26.92
C VAL A 54 5.81 -29.44 28.36
N THR A 55 4.55 -29.78 28.55
CA THR A 55 3.94 -29.80 29.89
C THR A 55 3.15 -31.04 30.13
N ASP A 56 3.23 -31.64 31.35
CA ASP A 56 2.24 -32.61 31.77
C ASP A 56 0.89 -31.94 31.91
N LEU A 57 -0.15 -32.72 31.67
CA LEU A 57 -1.55 -32.25 31.78
C LEU A 57 -2.02 -32.24 33.26
N ARG A 58 -1.67 -33.26 34.01
CA ARG A 58 -2.14 -33.44 35.40
C ARG A 58 -1.02 -33.18 36.39
N MET A 59 -1.01 -31.99 36.95
CA MET A 59 -0.07 -31.59 37.97
C MET A 59 -0.78 -31.01 39.19
N PRO A 60 -0.18 -31.06 40.37
CA PRO A 60 -0.67 -30.35 41.54
C PRO A 60 -0.72 -28.86 41.31
N ASP A 61 -1.57 -28.14 42.05
CA ASP A 61 -1.74 -26.69 42.08
C ASP A 61 -2.35 -26.11 40.81
N VAL A 62 -1.68 -26.23 39.67
CA VAL A 62 -2.10 -25.68 38.36
C VAL A 62 -1.95 -26.78 37.31
N ASP A 63 -3.00 -27.04 36.55
CA ASP A 63 -2.98 -28.02 35.47
C ASP A 63 -2.28 -27.55 34.21
N GLY A 64 -1.94 -28.46 33.30
CA GLY A 64 -1.28 -28.17 32.06
C GLY A 64 -2.11 -27.28 31.12
N PHE A 65 -3.41 -27.21 31.27
CA PHE A 65 -4.27 -26.32 30.50
C PHE A 65 -4.05 -24.84 30.85
N ALA A 66 -3.85 -24.57 32.17
CA ALA A 66 -3.56 -23.22 32.60
C ALA A 66 -2.18 -22.77 32.09
N ILE A 67 -1.16 -23.65 32.07
CA ILE A 67 0.15 -23.40 31.48
C ILE A 67 0.03 -23.14 29.98
N LEU A 68 -0.74 -23.97 29.25
CA LEU A 68 -1.02 -23.79 27.83
C LEU A 68 -1.64 -22.43 27.55
N SER A 69 -2.70 -22.09 28.28
CA SER A 69 -3.41 -20.80 28.13
C SER A 69 -2.48 -19.62 28.41
N HIS A 70 -1.71 -19.68 29.49
CA HIS A 70 -0.74 -18.63 29.86
C HIS A 70 0.38 -18.47 28.85
N ALA A 71 0.97 -19.56 28.39
CA ALA A 71 2.03 -19.56 27.41
C ALA A 71 1.61 -18.93 26.08
N ARG A 72 0.36 -19.20 25.64
CA ARG A 72 -0.21 -18.66 24.42
C ARG A 72 -0.67 -17.21 24.54
N LYS A 73 -1.20 -16.82 25.71
CA LYS A 73 -1.58 -15.41 25.96
C LYS A 73 -0.39 -14.47 25.83
N GLN A 74 0.78 -14.88 26.30
CA GLN A 74 2.00 -14.11 26.18
C GLN A 74 2.58 -14.11 24.76
N ARG A 75 2.54 -15.28 24.10
CA ARG A 75 3.07 -15.49 22.76
C ARG A 75 2.14 -16.40 21.95
N PRO A 76 1.24 -15.84 21.12
CA PRO A 76 0.20 -16.59 20.40
C PRO A 76 0.74 -17.72 19.52
N PHE A 77 1.99 -17.59 19.05
CA PHE A 77 2.64 -18.58 18.15
C PHE A 77 3.64 -19.49 18.88
N ARG A 78 3.68 -19.47 20.23
CA ARG A 78 4.51 -20.42 21.01
C ARG A 78 3.84 -21.79 20.97
N PRO A 79 4.51 -22.83 20.41
CA PRO A 79 3.97 -24.16 20.46
C PRO A 79 4.00 -24.73 21.88
N VAL A 80 2.94 -25.43 22.26
CA VAL A 80 2.85 -26.15 23.51
C VAL A 80 2.49 -27.61 23.18
N LEU A 81 3.36 -28.54 23.59
CA LEU A 81 3.08 -29.97 23.55
C LEU A 81 2.62 -30.41 24.94
N VAL A 82 1.54 -31.20 24.96
CA VAL A 82 0.97 -31.67 26.22
C VAL A 82 1.22 -33.17 26.37
N MET A 83 1.76 -33.59 27.54
CA MET A 83 1.94 -34.97 27.89
C MET A 83 0.73 -35.44 28.73
N THR A 84 0.22 -36.64 28.51
CA THR A 84 -0.96 -37.14 29.20
C THR A 84 -0.88 -38.66 29.44
N ALA A 85 -1.52 -39.16 30.51
CA ALA A 85 -1.59 -40.56 30.74
C ALA A 85 -2.59 -41.25 29.78
N PHE A 86 -2.40 -42.53 29.49
CA PHE A 86 -3.12 -43.34 28.52
C PHE A 86 -4.66 -43.37 28.71
N SER A 87 -5.19 -43.08 29.91
CA SER A 87 -6.60 -43.14 30.25
C SER A 87 -7.41 -41.86 29.96
N ALA A 88 -6.82 -40.85 29.28
CA ALA A 88 -7.41 -39.52 29.16
C ALA A 88 -7.56 -39.05 27.70
N ILE A 89 -8.11 -39.90 26.81
CA ILE A 89 -8.32 -39.57 25.38
C ILE A 89 -9.18 -38.30 25.23
N ASP A 90 -10.21 -38.13 26.06
CA ASP A 90 -11.05 -36.92 26.03
C ASP A 90 -10.25 -35.65 26.39
N SER A 91 -9.31 -35.76 27.32
CA SER A 91 -8.40 -34.64 27.70
C SER A 91 -7.40 -34.32 26.61
N ALA A 92 -6.98 -35.31 25.81
CA ALA A 92 -6.11 -35.13 24.68
C ALA A 92 -6.78 -34.31 23.55
N VAL A 93 -8.03 -34.64 23.22
CA VAL A 93 -8.87 -33.92 22.27
C VAL A 93 -9.11 -32.48 22.75
N GLU A 94 -9.40 -32.32 24.06
CA GLU A 94 -9.62 -31.02 24.66
C GLU A 94 -8.35 -30.15 24.63
N SER A 95 -7.17 -30.75 24.81
CA SER A 95 -5.87 -30.02 24.68
C SER A 95 -5.72 -29.38 23.31
N ILE A 96 -6.06 -30.09 22.24
CA ILE A 96 -6.01 -29.55 20.87
C ILE A 96 -7.03 -28.41 20.67
N ARG A 97 -8.25 -28.58 21.20
CA ARG A 97 -9.32 -27.55 21.17
C ARG A 97 -8.86 -26.25 21.86
N GLN A 98 -8.18 -26.39 22.99
CA GLN A 98 -7.62 -25.26 23.73
C GLN A 98 -6.34 -24.70 23.09
N GLY A 99 -5.85 -25.33 22.02
CA GLY A 99 -4.78 -24.82 21.17
C GLY A 99 -3.41 -25.37 21.47
N ALA A 100 -3.28 -26.54 22.12
CA ALA A 100 -2.03 -27.27 22.11
C ALA A 100 -1.62 -27.58 20.65
N TYR A 101 -0.33 -27.58 20.39
CA TYR A 101 0.18 -27.97 19.09
C TYR A 101 -0.02 -29.47 18.84
N HIS A 102 0.32 -30.26 19.84
CA HIS A 102 0.11 -31.71 19.86
C HIS A 102 0.03 -32.24 21.28
N TYR A 103 -0.43 -33.48 21.42
CA TYR A 103 -0.38 -34.23 22.69
C TYR A 103 0.44 -35.50 22.50
N LEU A 104 1.05 -35.99 23.60
CA LEU A 104 1.82 -37.21 23.68
C LEU A 104 1.25 -38.07 24.81
N THR A 105 0.97 -39.35 24.54
CA THR A 105 0.47 -40.30 25.58
C THR A 105 1.65 -41.00 26.25
N LYS A 106 1.73 -40.88 27.58
CA LYS A 106 2.74 -41.60 28.37
C LYS A 106 2.36 -43.12 28.48
N PRO A 107 3.33 -44.05 28.24
CA PRO A 107 4.73 -43.78 27.86
C PRO A 107 4.88 -43.51 26.36
N PHE A 108 5.71 -42.58 26.00
CA PHE A 108 6.06 -42.22 24.61
C PHE A 108 7.56 -42.39 24.34
N ALA A 109 7.94 -42.57 23.06
CA ALA A 109 9.33 -42.58 22.67
C ALA A 109 9.90 -41.16 22.59
N PHE A 110 11.13 -40.93 23.01
CA PHE A 110 11.78 -39.62 22.95
C PHE A 110 11.83 -39.07 21.50
N ASP A 111 12.05 -39.94 20.51
CA ASP A 111 12.09 -39.55 19.11
C ASP A 111 10.71 -39.07 18.61
N GLU A 112 9.60 -39.53 19.19
CA GLU A 112 8.25 -39.05 18.91
C GLU A 112 8.07 -37.60 19.41
N LEU A 113 8.46 -37.34 20.66
CA LEU A 113 8.47 -35.97 21.19
C LEU A 113 9.31 -35.04 20.33
N LEU A 114 10.52 -35.46 19.97
CA LEU A 114 11.46 -34.68 19.18
C LEU A 114 10.88 -34.33 17.80
N MET A 115 10.27 -35.30 17.12
CA MET A 115 9.63 -35.09 15.80
C MET A 115 8.54 -34.01 15.87
N PHE A 116 7.66 -34.09 16.86
CA PHE A 116 6.59 -33.07 17.00
C PHE A 116 7.14 -31.73 17.44
N LEU A 117 8.15 -31.69 18.27
CA LEU A 117 8.79 -30.45 18.72
C LEU A 117 9.50 -29.73 17.56
N GLU A 118 10.25 -30.45 16.72
CA GLU A 118 10.91 -29.89 15.54
C GLU A 118 9.90 -29.27 14.56
N ARG A 119 8.84 -30.00 14.24
CA ARG A 119 7.75 -29.49 13.37
C ARG A 119 7.08 -28.26 13.97
N ALA A 120 6.82 -28.29 15.27
CA ALA A 120 6.19 -27.19 15.98
C ALA A 120 7.05 -25.92 15.98
N LEU A 121 8.35 -26.06 16.21
CA LEU A 121 9.31 -24.96 16.17
C LEU A 121 9.47 -24.38 14.77
N GLU A 122 9.55 -25.23 13.73
CA GLU A 122 9.64 -24.80 12.33
C GLU A 122 8.38 -23.99 11.91
N GLU A 123 7.20 -24.53 12.20
CA GLU A 123 5.94 -23.83 11.89
C GLU A 123 5.82 -22.50 12.65
N ALA A 124 6.21 -22.46 13.93
CA ALA A 124 6.22 -21.25 14.72
C ALA A 124 7.23 -20.21 14.19
N HIS A 125 8.39 -20.65 13.71
CA HIS A 125 9.39 -19.80 13.07
C HIS A 125 8.84 -19.17 11.79
N LEU A 126 8.32 -19.97 10.88
CA LEU A 126 7.72 -19.50 9.63
C LEU A 126 6.56 -18.51 9.87
N ARG A 127 5.70 -18.78 10.85
CA ARG A 127 4.61 -17.87 11.22
C ARG A 127 5.13 -16.54 11.77
N ARG A 128 6.19 -16.56 12.62
CA ARG A 128 6.81 -15.34 13.14
C ARG A 128 7.43 -14.52 12.02
N GLU A 129 8.19 -15.16 11.13
CA GLU A 129 8.83 -14.50 10.00
C GLU A 129 7.79 -13.86 9.05
N THR A 130 6.75 -14.61 8.70
CA THR A 130 5.64 -14.10 7.89
C THR A 130 4.96 -12.89 8.55
N THR A 131 4.76 -12.93 9.88
CA THR A 131 4.13 -11.83 10.61
C THR A 131 5.05 -10.60 10.67
N ALA A 132 6.34 -10.79 10.89
CA ALA A 132 7.34 -9.71 10.87
C ALA A 132 7.43 -9.06 9.49
N LEU A 133 7.49 -9.85 8.42
CA LEU A 133 7.47 -9.35 7.04
C LEU A 133 6.19 -8.56 6.74
N ARG A 134 5.02 -9.04 7.18
CA ARG A 134 3.74 -8.32 7.03
C ARG A 134 3.76 -6.99 7.78
N GLN A 135 4.28 -6.94 9.00
CA GLN A 135 4.40 -5.70 9.77
C GLN A 135 5.33 -4.71 9.07
N THR A 136 6.45 -5.19 8.51
CA THR A 136 7.36 -4.37 7.72
C THR A 136 6.67 -3.83 6.46
N LEU A 137 5.94 -4.67 5.73
CA LEU A 137 5.15 -4.23 4.58
C LEU A 137 4.08 -3.20 4.97
N LYS A 138 3.38 -3.42 6.07
CA LYS A 138 2.38 -2.47 6.57
C LYS A 138 3.01 -1.13 6.98
N SER A 139 4.19 -1.13 7.58
CA SER A 139 4.90 0.11 7.91
C SER A 139 5.40 0.85 6.66
N HIS A 140 5.77 0.12 5.59
CA HIS A 140 6.23 0.70 4.34
C HIS A 140 5.10 1.15 3.40
N PHE A 141 3.93 0.52 3.45
CA PHE A 141 2.84 0.77 2.49
C PHE A 141 1.52 1.19 3.14
N GLY A 142 1.41 1.19 4.47
CA GLY A 142 0.24 1.67 5.19
C GLY A 142 0.10 3.20 5.16
N ARG A 143 -0.92 3.74 5.83
CA ARG A 143 -1.21 5.18 5.91
C ARG A 143 0.02 6.04 6.24
N ARG A 144 0.89 5.56 7.13
CA ARG A 144 2.11 6.29 7.56
C ARG A 144 3.14 6.47 6.45
N ALA A 145 3.05 5.68 5.38
CA ALA A 145 3.95 5.78 4.23
C ALA A 145 3.54 6.90 3.26
N ILE A 146 2.31 7.42 3.38
CA ILE A 146 1.83 8.51 2.53
C ILE A 146 2.04 9.82 3.27
N ILE A 147 2.84 10.69 2.65
CA ILE A 147 3.12 12.02 3.16
C ILE A 147 2.04 12.97 2.65
N GLY A 148 1.32 13.57 3.57
CA GLY A 148 0.32 14.58 3.29
C GLY A 148 -0.27 15.09 4.61
N GLN A 149 -0.09 16.38 4.87
CA GLN A 149 -0.64 17.07 6.04
C GLN A 149 -1.69 18.09 5.63
N SER A 150 -1.84 18.34 4.33
CA SER A 150 -2.91 19.18 3.82
C SER A 150 -4.27 18.58 4.14
N GLN A 151 -5.25 19.43 4.42
CA GLN A 151 -6.60 18.99 4.79
C GLN A 151 -7.25 18.12 3.71
N SER A 152 -6.96 18.39 2.43
CA SER A 152 -7.43 17.58 1.29
C SER A 152 -6.85 16.17 1.32
N MET A 153 -5.55 16.01 1.63
CA MET A 153 -4.92 14.70 1.76
C MET A 153 -5.39 13.93 2.99
N ILE A 154 -5.56 14.59 4.13
CA ILE A 154 -6.10 13.95 5.34
C ILE A 154 -7.50 13.40 5.06
N ALA A 155 -8.40 14.19 4.47
CA ALA A 155 -9.75 13.76 4.14
C ALA A 155 -9.76 12.60 3.13
N LEU A 156 -8.84 12.61 2.14
CA LEU A 156 -8.65 11.52 1.19
C LEU A 156 -8.19 10.24 1.89
N LEU A 157 -7.18 10.32 2.76
CA LEU A 157 -6.63 9.18 3.49
C LEU A 157 -7.68 8.55 4.42
N ASP A 158 -8.47 9.36 5.14
CA ASP A 158 -9.58 8.89 5.98
C ASP A 158 -10.66 8.17 5.15
N SER A 159 -10.90 8.62 3.94
CA SER A 159 -11.83 7.96 3.01
C SER A 159 -11.26 6.64 2.51
N LEU A 160 -9.98 6.60 2.13
CA LEU A 160 -9.29 5.39 1.67
C LEU A 160 -9.23 4.32 2.79
N GLU A 161 -9.04 4.70 4.05
CA GLU A 161 -9.07 3.74 5.18
C GLU A 161 -10.45 3.09 5.34
N ARG A 162 -11.54 3.88 5.25
CA ARG A 162 -12.90 3.34 5.28
C ARG A 162 -13.16 2.40 4.11
N ILE A 163 -12.71 2.75 2.92
CA ILE A 163 -12.84 1.94 1.72
C ILE A 163 -12.00 0.67 1.83
N ALA A 164 -10.82 0.73 2.47
CA ALA A 164 -9.95 -0.43 2.65
C ALA A 164 -10.63 -1.57 3.40
N ALA A 165 -11.52 -1.27 4.35
CA ALA A 165 -12.29 -2.27 5.10
C ALA A 165 -13.33 -3.03 4.25
N THR A 166 -13.60 -2.60 3.02
CA THR A 166 -14.57 -3.22 2.10
C THR A 166 -13.86 -3.91 0.93
N ASP A 167 -14.57 -4.85 0.27
CA ASP A 167 -14.08 -5.51 -0.95
C ASP A 167 -14.60 -4.86 -2.25
N VAL A 168 -15.24 -3.69 -2.14
CA VAL A 168 -15.82 -2.99 -3.29
C VAL A 168 -14.71 -2.51 -4.24
N PRO A 169 -14.92 -2.57 -5.56
CA PRO A 169 -14.01 -1.98 -6.54
C PRO A 169 -13.77 -0.48 -6.26
N LEU A 170 -12.53 -0.04 -6.41
CA LEU A 170 -12.12 1.35 -6.17
C LEU A 170 -11.50 1.95 -7.42
N LEU A 171 -12.01 3.09 -7.86
CA LEU A 171 -11.42 3.90 -8.93
C LEU A 171 -10.65 5.08 -8.34
N ILE A 172 -9.35 5.17 -8.61
CA ILE A 172 -8.48 6.26 -8.18
C ILE A 172 -8.18 7.15 -9.38
N SER A 173 -8.71 8.35 -9.40
CA SER A 173 -8.42 9.36 -10.42
C SER A 173 -7.39 10.37 -9.93
N GLY A 174 -6.73 11.05 -10.87
CA GLY A 174 -5.75 12.09 -10.57
C GLY A 174 -4.65 12.16 -11.63
N GLU A 175 -4.00 13.31 -11.71
CA GLU A 175 -2.92 13.56 -12.67
C GLU A 175 -1.78 12.55 -12.55
N THR A 176 -0.97 12.46 -13.61
CA THR A 176 0.23 11.63 -13.60
C THR A 176 1.19 12.10 -12.50
N GLY A 177 1.75 11.15 -11.73
CA GLY A 177 2.70 11.46 -10.67
C GLY A 177 2.11 11.90 -9.33
N THR A 178 0.78 11.92 -9.15
CA THR A 178 0.13 12.29 -7.87
C THR A 178 0.24 11.26 -6.76
N GLY A 179 0.60 9.99 -7.09
CA GLY A 179 0.75 8.91 -6.11
C GLY A 179 -0.36 7.87 -6.14
N LYS A 180 -1.11 7.72 -7.24
CA LYS A 180 -2.21 6.73 -7.37
C LYS A 180 -1.82 5.32 -6.94
N GLY A 181 -0.66 4.83 -7.40
CA GLY A 181 -0.15 3.50 -7.03
C GLY A 181 0.22 3.37 -5.55
N VAL A 182 0.66 4.44 -4.90
CA VAL A 182 0.95 4.45 -3.46
C VAL A 182 -0.35 4.34 -2.66
N CYS A 183 -1.39 5.07 -3.06
CA CYS A 183 -2.73 4.97 -2.46
C CYS A 183 -3.33 3.57 -2.65
N ALA A 184 -3.17 2.95 -3.83
CA ALA A 184 -3.63 1.58 -4.07
C ALA A 184 -2.93 0.56 -3.15
N ARG A 185 -1.63 0.67 -2.94
CA ARG A 185 -0.87 -0.18 -2.00
C ARG A 185 -1.31 0.02 -0.55
N MET A 186 -1.57 1.28 -0.15
CA MET A 186 -2.11 1.59 1.18
C MET A 186 -3.46 0.91 1.39
N VAL A 187 -4.38 1.03 0.44
CA VAL A 187 -5.71 0.38 0.52
C VAL A 187 -5.58 -1.13 0.65
N HIS A 188 -4.67 -1.76 -0.08
CA HIS A 188 -4.38 -3.19 0.08
C HIS A 188 -3.82 -3.50 1.48
N ALA A 189 -2.81 -2.77 1.94
CA ALA A 189 -2.13 -3.00 3.21
C ALA A 189 -3.05 -2.84 4.44
N GLU A 190 -4.08 -1.98 4.34
CA GLU A 190 -5.08 -1.75 5.38
C GLU A 190 -6.35 -2.61 5.20
N SER A 191 -6.42 -3.46 4.16
CA SER A 191 -7.59 -4.30 3.88
C SER A 191 -7.56 -5.66 4.58
N SER A 192 -8.69 -6.36 4.58
CA SER A 192 -8.80 -7.76 4.99
C SER A 192 -7.93 -8.70 4.14
N ARG A 193 -7.52 -8.27 2.94
CA ARG A 193 -6.71 -9.03 1.99
C ARG A 193 -5.22 -8.68 2.04
N ALA A 194 -4.77 -7.93 3.03
CA ALA A 194 -3.36 -7.53 3.22
C ALA A 194 -2.39 -8.73 3.30
N SER A 195 -2.89 -9.92 3.61
CA SER A 195 -2.11 -11.16 3.63
C SER A 195 -1.99 -11.83 2.26
N GLY A 196 -2.80 -11.44 1.29
CA GLY A 196 -2.80 -11.95 -0.07
C GLY A 196 -1.82 -11.19 -0.97
N PRO A 197 -1.68 -11.62 -2.23
CA PRO A 197 -0.82 -10.93 -3.17
C PRO A 197 -1.36 -9.55 -3.57
N PHE A 198 -0.46 -8.58 -3.78
CA PHE A 198 -0.74 -7.32 -4.46
C PHE A 198 -0.11 -7.38 -5.86
N VAL A 199 -0.93 -7.63 -6.86
CA VAL A 199 -0.50 -7.72 -8.26
C VAL A 199 -0.84 -6.42 -8.97
N SER A 200 0.11 -5.84 -9.71
CA SER A 200 -0.09 -4.57 -10.41
C SER A 200 0.34 -4.64 -11.85
N ILE A 201 -0.42 -4.01 -12.73
CA ILE A 201 -0.10 -3.84 -14.14
C ILE A 201 -0.45 -2.43 -14.59
N ASN A 202 0.41 -1.86 -15.45
CA ASN A 202 0.11 -0.61 -16.14
C ASN A 202 -0.42 -0.92 -17.54
N CYS A 203 -1.66 -0.55 -17.80
CA CYS A 203 -2.37 -0.86 -19.05
C CYS A 203 -1.84 -0.08 -20.26
N GLY A 204 -1.12 1.02 -20.05
CA GLY A 204 -0.50 1.80 -21.11
C GLY A 204 0.95 1.41 -21.44
N ALA A 205 1.56 0.50 -20.65
CA ALA A 205 2.97 0.17 -20.80
C ALA A 205 3.26 -0.94 -21.82
N LEU A 206 2.25 -1.73 -22.21
CA LEU A 206 2.40 -2.91 -23.04
C LEU A 206 1.54 -2.82 -24.32
N PRO A 207 2.00 -3.40 -25.44
CA PRO A 207 1.14 -3.62 -26.59
C PRO A 207 -0.09 -4.47 -26.24
N GLU A 208 -1.22 -4.23 -26.91
CA GLU A 208 -2.52 -4.84 -26.60
C GLU A 208 -2.49 -6.35 -26.42
N HIS A 209 -1.88 -7.06 -27.37
CA HIS A 209 -1.81 -8.54 -27.35
C HIS A 209 -0.97 -9.10 -26.18
N LEU A 210 0.08 -8.37 -25.77
CA LEU A 210 0.88 -8.74 -24.59
C LEU A 210 0.12 -8.44 -23.31
N LEU A 211 -0.54 -7.29 -23.25
CA LEU A 211 -1.36 -6.91 -22.12
C LEU A 211 -2.48 -7.92 -21.87
N GLU A 212 -3.15 -8.38 -22.96
CA GLU A 212 -4.18 -9.40 -22.89
C GLU A 212 -3.64 -10.72 -22.33
N SER A 213 -2.49 -11.18 -22.87
CA SER A 213 -1.83 -12.39 -22.41
C SER A 213 -1.37 -12.31 -20.95
N GLU A 214 -0.85 -11.16 -20.51
CA GLU A 214 -0.47 -10.95 -19.10
C GLU A 214 -1.70 -10.93 -18.19
N MET A 215 -2.76 -10.22 -18.55
CA MET A 215 -3.96 -10.07 -17.71
C MET A 215 -4.69 -11.42 -17.54
N PHE A 216 -4.98 -12.12 -18.65
CA PHE A 216 -5.87 -13.29 -18.64
C PHE A 216 -5.13 -14.62 -18.69
N GLY A 217 -3.83 -14.61 -19.08
CA GLY A 217 -3.04 -15.81 -19.29
C GLY A 217 -3.27 -16.44 -20.67
N HIS A 218 -2.49 -17.45 -21.00
CA HIS A 218 -2.61 -18.16 -22.27
C HIS A 218 -2.26 -19.63 -22.13
N GLU A 219 -2.85 -20.46 -22.98
CA GLU A 219 -2.45 -21.86 -23.18
C GLU A 219 -1.36 -21.94 -24.25
N LYS A 220 -0.59 -23.04 -24.22
CA LYS A 220 0.41 -23.33 -25.25
C LYS A 220 -0.24 -23.35 -26.64
N GLY A 221 0.34 -22.59 -27.59
CA GLY A 221 -0.14 -22.50 -28.97
C GLY A 221 -1.27 -21.47 -29.19
N ALA A 222 -1.62 -20.66 -28.19
CA ALA A 222 -2.67 -19.64 -28.31
C ALA A 222 -2.34 -18.52 -29.33
N PHE A 223 -1.05 -18.27 -29.56
CA PHE A 223 -0.54 -17.31 -30.55
C PHE A 223 0.88 -17.68 -30.97
N THR A 224 1.40 -17.04 -32.03
CA THR A 224 2.77 -17.27 -32.51
C THR A 224 3.78 -16.83 -31.44
N GLY A 225 4.50 -17.83 -30.88
CA GLY A 225 5.43 -17.61 -29.76
C GLY A 225 4.95 -18.14 -28.41
N ALA A 226 3.71 -18.60 -28.26
CA ALA A 226 3.19 -19.24 -27.06
C ALA A 226 3.74 -20.67 -26.90
N THR A 227 4.99 -20.82 -26.48
CA THR A 227 5.68 -22.13 -26.34
C THR A 227 5.25 -22.87 -25.07
N GLN A 228 4.79 -22.16 -24.04
CA GLN A 228 4.33 -22.70 -22.75
C GLN A 228 3.02 -22.04 -22.35
N SER A 229 2.23 -22.69 -21.49
CA SER A 229 1.08 -22.04 -20.86
C SER A 229 1.53 -21.14 -19.72
N ARG A 230 0.86 -19.98 -19.54
CA ARG A 230 1.14 -19.03 -18.45
C ARG A 230 -0.16 -18.58 -17.78
N LYS A 231 -0.15 -18.55 -16.44
CA LYS A 231 -1.25 -17.98 -15.66
C LYS A 231 -1.31 -16.49 -15.87
N GLY A 232 -2.52 -15.95 -15.94
CA GLY A 232 -2.73 -14.49 -16.00
C GLY A 232 -2.74 -13.84 -14.63
N LEU A 233 -2.51 -12.52 -14.61
CA LEU A 233 -2.45 -11.71 -13.39
C LEU A 233 -3.75 -11.74 -12.57
N PHE A 234 -4.90 -11.92 -13.20
CA PHE A 234 -6.16 -12.16 -12.49
C PHE A 234 -6.09 -13.41 -11.60
N VAL A 235 -5.48 -14.50 -12.10
CA VAL A 235 -5.31 -15.74 -11.33
C VAL A 235 -4.21 -15.60 -10.29
N GLU A 236 -3.15 -14.87 -10.59
CA GLU A 236 -2.06 -14.59 -9.63
C GLU A 236 -2.54 -13.73 -8.46
N ALA A 237 -3.52 -12.83 -8.70
CA ALA A 237 -4.10 -11.96 -7.69
C ALA A 237 -5.21 -12.65 -6.86
N ASP A 238 -5.52 -13.93 -7.09
CA ASP A 238 -6.59 -14.61 -6.38
C ASP A 238 -6.45 -14.49 -4.87
N ARG A 239 -7.56 -14.17 -4.18
CA ARG A 239 -7.64 -13.87 -2.73
C ARG A 239 -6.79 -12.68 -2.26
N GLY A 240 -6.20 -11.93 -3.20
CA GLY A 240 -5.44 -10.71 -2.97
C GLY A 240 -6.09 -9.50 -3.60
N THR A 241 -5.26 -8.62 -4.17
CA THR A 241 -5.68 -7.39 -4.85
C THR A 241 -5.00 -7.29 -6.22
N LEU A 242 -5.78 -7.03 -7.27
CA LEU A 242 -5.28 -6.68 -8.59
C LEU A 242 -5.43 -5.16 -8.79
N PHE A 243 -4.33 -4.50 -9.05
CA PHE A 243 -4.27 -3.06 -9.35
C PHE A 243 -4.00 -2.85 -10.84
N LEU A 244 -4.98 -2.25 -11.54
CA LEU A 244 -4.86 -1.88 -12.95
C LEU A 244 -4.62 -0.37 -13.04
N ASP A 245 -3.38 0.00 -13.32
CA ASP A 245 -3.00 1.40 -13.53
C ASP A 245 -3.26 1.82 -14.97
N GLU A 246 -3.65 3.08 -15.16
CA GLU A 246 -3.99 3.69 -16.45
C GLU A 246 -5.08 2.90 -17.22
N ILE A 247 -6.19 2.58 -16.52
CA ILE A 247 -7.32 1.81 -17.08
C ILE A 247 -7.93 2.47 -18.32
N GLY A 248 -7.85 3.79 -18.43
CA GLY A 248 -8.32 4.55 -19.58
C GLY A 248 -7.53 4.31 -20.88
N GLU A 249 -6.42 3.59 -20.83
CA GLU A 249 -5.60 3.22 -22.00
C GLU A 249 -6.00 1.89 -22.63
N LEU A 250 -6.94 1.15 -22.01
CA LEU A 250 -7.41 -0.12 -22.56
C LEU A 250 -8.14 0.05 -23.90
N SER A 251 -7.83 -0.82 -24.85
CA SER A 251 -8.59 -0.93 -26.09
C SER A 251 -10.02 -1.44 -25.87
N LEU A 252 -10.96 -1.09 -26.73
CA LEU A 252 -12.34 -1.53 -26.61
C LEU A 252 -12.50 -3.06 -26.50
N PRO A 253 -11.76 -3.91 -27.24
CA PRO A 253 -11.84 -5.36 -27.07
C PRO A 253 -11.42 -5.82 -25.65
N LEU A 254 -10.37 -5.22 -25.07
CA LEU A 254 -9.93 -5.55 -23.71
C LEU A 254 -10.92 -5.07 -22.64
N GLN A 255 -11.59 -3.93 -22.89
CA GLN A 255 -12.66 -3.44 -22.01
C GLN A 255 -13.82 -4.46 -21.92
N VAL A 256 -14.20 -5.11 -23.03
CA VAL A 256 -15.23 -6.17 -23.02
C VAL A 256 -14.80 -7.36 -22.16
N LYS A 257 -13.56 -7.82 -22.33
CA LYS A 257 -13.05 -8.97 -21.54
C LYS A 257 -12.95 -8.64 -20.06
N LEU A 258 -12.55 -7.41 -19.74
CA LEU A 258 -12.51 -6.93 -18.36
C LEU A 258 -13.91 -6.88 -17.75
N LEU A 259 -14.91 -6.39 -18.49
CA LEU A 259 -16.31 -6.36 -18.04
C LEU A 259 -16.80 -7.76 -17.66
N HIS A 260 -16.60 -8.76 -18.53
CA HIS A 260 -16.96 -10.15 -18.24
C HIS A 260 -16.25 -10.68 -16.98
N ALA A 261 -14.96 -10.39 -16.81
CA ALA A 261 -14.24 -10.80 -15.60
C ALA A 261 -14.80 -10.15 -14.31
N LEU A 262 -15.30 -8.90 -14.41
CA LEU A 262 -15.93 -8.15 -13.31
C LEU A 262 -17.33 -8.65 -12.95
N GLU A 263 -18.09 -9.09 -13.94
CA GLU A 263 -19.48 -9.55 -13.76
C GLU A 263 -19.54 -11.00 -13.31
N ASP A 264 -18.83 -11.86 -14.03
CA ASP A 264 -18.92 -13.30 -13.85
C ASP A 264 -18.00 -13.83 -12.72
N GLY A 265 -16.93 -13.10 -12.37
CA GLY A 265 -15.89 -13.58 -11.45
C GLY A 265 -15.03 -14.72 -12.05
N TYR A 266 -15.03 -14.85 -13.38
CA TYR A 266 -14.26 -15.85 -14.11
C TYR A 266 -13.44 -15.20 -15.21
N VAL A 267 -12.25 -15.73 -15.45
CA VAL A 267 -11.40 -15.36 -16.58
C VAL A 267 -11.17 -16.56 -17.49
N ARG A 268 -11.06 -16.29 -18.79
CA ARG A 268 -10.73 -17.31 -19.78
C ARG A 268 -9.34 -17.03 -20.36
N PRO A 269 -8.34 -17.92 -20.13
CA PRO A 269 -7.04 -17.78 -20.76
C PRO A 269 -7.14 -17.84 -22.30
N LEU A 270 -6.25 -17.14 -23.00
CA LEU A 270 -6.21 -17.17 -24.47
C LEU A 270 -5.96 -18.60 -24.95
N GLY A 271 -6.74 -19.02 -25.97
CA GLY A 271 -6.68 -20.37 -26.52
C GLY A 271 -7.31 -21.45 -25.63
N ALA A 272 -7.82 -21.11 -24.45
CA ALA A 272 -8.47 -22.09 -23.57
C ALA A 272 -9.99 -22.16 -23.79
N ASN A 273 -10.56 -23.37 -23.64
CA ASN A 273 -12.01 -23.56 -23.58
C ASN A 273 -12.59 -23.57 -22.17
N ARG A 274 -11.71 -23.53 -21.14
CA ARG A 274 -12.10 -23.52 -19.72
C ARG A 274 -11.99 -22.11 -19.14
N THR A 275 -12.86 -21.83 -18.20
CA THR A 275 -12.79 -20.61 -17.37
C THR A 275 -12.14 -20.94 -16.03
N VAL A 276 -11.52 -19.93 -15.40
CA VAL A 276 -10.89 -20.02 -14.08
C VAL A 276 -11.57 -19.01 -13.18
N ALA A 277 -12.08 -19.45 -12.03
CA ALA A 277 -12.68 -18.57 -11.03
C ALA A 277 -11.59 -17.69 -10.38
N VAL A 278 -11.92 -16.42 -10.13
CA VAL A 278 -11.00 -15.43 -9.55
C VAL A 278 -11.75 -14.59 -8.53
N HIS A 279 -11.16 -14.51 -7.32
CA HIS A 279 -11.73 -13.75 -6.20
C HIS A 279 -10.77 -12.63 -5.75
N ALA A 280 -10.25 -11.85 -6.71
CA ALA A 280 -9.38 -10.72 -6.43
C ALA A 280 -10.20 -9.45 -6.12
N ARG A 281 -9.76 -8.64 -5.16
CA ARG A 281 -10.21 -7.26 -5.02
C ARG A 281 -9.61 -6.43 -6.13
N LEU A 282 -10.40 -5.54 -6.74
CA LEU A 282 -9.96 -4.74 -7.88
C LEU A 282 -9.80 -3.27 -7.49
N ILE A 283 -8.66 -2.70 -7.84
CA ILE A 283 -8.38 -1.27 -7.72
C ILE A 283 -7.94 -0.78 -9.10
N PHE A 284 -8.53 0.30 -9.55
CA PHE A 284 -8.27 0.91 -10.86
C PHE A 284 -7.68 2.30 -10.67
N ALA A 285 -6.79 2.71 -11.55
CA ALA A 285 -6.29 4.07 -11.58
C ALA A 285 -6.31 4.65 -12.99
N THR A 286 -6.50 5.97 -13.11
CA THR A 286 -6.43 6.68 -14.37
C THR A 286 -6.11 8.15 -14.16
N HIS A 287 -5.45 8.75 -15.14
CA HIS A 287 -5.32 10.21 -15.27
C HIS A 287 -6.36 10.79 -16.24
N ARG A 288 -7.04 9.95 -17.03
CA ARG A 288 -8.04 10.38 -18.02
C ARG A 288 -9.39 10.60 -17.37
N ASN A 289 -10.14 11.57 -17.90
CA ASN A 289 -11.56 11.73 -17.58
C ASN A 289 -12.37 10.64 -18.31
N LEU A 290 -12.72 9.55 -17.61
CA LEU A 290 -13.45 8.44 -18.21
C LEU A 290 -14.83 8.83 -18.73
N ARG A 291 -15.54 9.76 -18.08
CA ARG A 291 -16.85 10.25 -18.57
C ARG A 291 -16.72 10.92 -19.94
N LYS A 292 -15.66 11.71 -20.13
CA LYS A 292 -15.35 12.30 -21.44
C LYS A 292 -14.93 11.23 -22.45
N ALA A 293 -14.16 10.22 -22.04
CA ALA A 293 -13.81 9.10 -22.90
C ALA A 293 -15.03 8.29 -23.35
N VAL A 294 -16.02 8.10 -22.47
CA VAL A 294 -17.31 7.47 -22.82
C VAL A 294 -18.05 8.29 -23.90
N SER A 295 -18.19 9.60 -23.68
CA SER A 295 -18.88 10.47 -24.67
C SER A 295 -18.18 10.52 -26.04
N GLN A 296 -16.89 10.20 -26.09
CA GLN A 296 -16.08 10.12 -27.32
C GLN A 296 -16.02 8.71 -27.93
N GLY A 297 -16.71 7.72 -27.34
CA GLY A 297 -16.68 6.33 -27.81
C GLY A 297 -15.35 5.60 -27.60
N GLN A 298 -14.44 6.16 -26.78
CA GLN A 298 -13.14 5.58 -26.47
C GLN A 298 -13.19 4.65 -25.25
N PHE A 299 -14.23 4.76 -24.45
CA PHE A 299 -14.48 3.92 -23.28
C PHE A 299 -15.94 3.47 -23.26
N ARG A 300 -16.19 2.21 -22.89
CA ARG A 300 -17.54 1.66 -22.84
C ARG A 300 -18.28 2.18 -21.62
N GLU A 301 -19.52 2.53 -21.81
CA GLU A 301 -20.40 3.05 -20.76
C GLU A 301 -20.72 1.98 -19.70
N ASP A 302 -20.98 0.74 -20.13
CA ASP A 302 -21.27 -0.39 -19.23
C ASP A 302 -20.09 -0.68 -18.29
N LEU A 303 -18.87 -0.70 -18.80
CA LEU A 303 -17.67 -0.87 -18.00
C LEU A 303 -17.48 0.33 -17.03
N PHE A 304 -17.69 1.57 -17.51
CA PHE A 304 -17.55 2.76 -16.67
C PHE A 304 -18.41 2.66 -15.40
N TYR A 305 -19.71 2.33 -15.53
CA TYR A 305 -20.60 2.18 -14.37
C TYR A 305 -20.20 1.02 -13.44
N ARG A 306 -19.55 -0.01 -13.97
CA ARG A 306 -19.05 -1.12 -13.15
C ARG A 306 -17.78 -0.76 -12.37
N LEU A 307 -16.96 0.18 -12.88
CA LEU A 307 -15.76 0.69 -12.23
C LEU A 307 -16.05 1.83 -11.24
N ASP A 308 -16.97 2.73 -11.56
CA ASP A 308 -17.29 3.96 -10.79
C ASP A 308 -18.29 3.69 -9.66
N VAL A 309 -18.11 2.58 -8.91
CA VAL A 309 -18.91 2.28 -7.71
C VAL A 309 -18.44 3.16 -6.54
N ILE A 310 -17.15 3.21 -6.31
CA ILE A 310 -16.50 4.14 -5.39
C ILE A 310 -15.34 4.77 -6.13
N SER A 311 -15.34 6.10 -6.23
CA SER A 311 -14.28 6.85 -6.85
C SER A 311 -13.68 7.87 -5.88
N VAL A 312 -12.35 8.02 -5.95
CA VAL A 312 -11.60 9.03 -5.21
C VAL A 312 -10.66 9.77 -6.16
N GLU A 313 -10.51 11.07 -5.92
CA GLU A 313 -9.58 11.90 -6.70
C GLU A 313 -8.42 12.36 -5.85
N ILE A 314 -7.19 12.11 -6.31
CA ILE A 314 -5.98 12.59 -5.65
C ILE A 314 -5.69 14.01 -6.15
N PRO A 315 -5.64 15.00 -5.26
CA PRO A 315 -5.37 16.38 -5.66
C PRO A 315 -3.97 16.52 -6.26
N ALA A 316 -3.85 17.34 -7.30
CA ALA A 316 -2.56 17.72 -7.87
C ALA A 316 -1.71 18.45 -6.81
N LEU A 317 -0.37 18.35 -6.93
CA LEU A 317 0.55 18.89 -5.93
C LEU A 317 0.40 20.42 -5.74
N ARG A 318 0.11 21.15 -6.83
CA ARG A 318 -0.20 22.60 -6.78
C ARG A 318 -1.41 22.97 -5.93
N ASN A 319 -2.34 22.04 -5.70
CA ASN A 319 -3.54 22.22 -4.87
C ASN A 319 -3.31 21.78 -3.40
N ARG A 320 -2.11 21.29 -3.07
CA ARG A 320 -1.69 20.85 -1.73
C ARG A 320 -0.25 21.30 -1.43
N ARG A 321 0.05 22.56 -1.69
CA ARG A 321 1.41 23.12 -1.57
C ARG A 321 1.99 22.98 -0.18
N ASP A 322 1.14 22.94 0.86
CA ASP A 322 1.54 22.70 2.24
C ASP A 322 2.22 21.34 2.47
N ASP A 323 2.01 20.39 1.58
CA ASP A 323 2.67 19.08 1.63
C ASP A 323 4.10 19.12 1.07
N ILE A 324 4.46 20.13 0.26
CA ILE A 324 5.76 20.21 -0.43
C ILE A 324 6.94 20.17 0.54
N PRO A 325 6.99 20.95 1.63
CA PRO A 325 8.11 20.91 2.56
C PRO A 325 8.34 19.51 3.16
N PHE A 326 7.28 18.82 3.53
CA PHE A 326 7.35 17.46 4.11
C PHE A 326 7.82 16.43 3.08
N LEU A 327 7.33 16.52 1.83
CA LEU A 327 7.77 15.68 0.73
C LEU A 327 9.25 15.89 0.41
N VAL A 328 9.69 17.16 0.39
CA VAL A 328 11.09 17.52 0.17
C VAL A 328 11.99 16.94 1.25
N GLU A 329 11.63 17.09 2.53
CA GLU A 329 12.40 16.56 3.66
C GLU A 329 12.52 15.04 3.59
N GLN A 330 11.41 14.36 3.32
CA GLN A 330 11.40 12.91 3.16
C GLN A 330 12.29 12.44 2.00
N PHE A 331 12.11 13.02 0.80
CA PHE A 331 12.89 12.63 -0.37
C PHE A 331 14.37 12.96 -0.18
N LEU A 332 14.67 14.09 0.44
CA LEU A 332 16.06 14.45 0.77
C LEU A 332 16.68 13.40 1.71
N SER A 333 15.96 13.03 2.78
CA SER A 333 16.41 12.00 3.72
C SER A 333 16.62 10.64 3.04
N GLU A 334 15.73 10.23 2.14
CA GLU A 334 15.84 8.97 1.39
C GLU A 334 17.03 8.99 0.42
N GLN A 335 17.21 10.08 -0.30
CA GLN A 335 18.32 10.20 -1.26
C GLN A 335 19.67 10.28 -0.56
N LEU A 336 19.78 10.96 0.58
CA LEU A 336 21.02 11.01 1.36
C LEU A 336 21.44 9.62 1.91
N LYS A 337 20.50 8.76 2.24
CA LYS A 337 20.81 7.37 2.61
C LYS A 337 21.35 6.54 1.44
N ARG A 338 20.91 6.85 0.19
CA ARG A 338 21.36 6.16 -1.03
C ARG A 338 22.69 6.73 -1.54
N HIS A 339 22.90 8.02 -1.33
CA HIS A 339 24.04 8.79 -1.83
C HIS A 339 24.89 9.39 -0.68
N GLU A 340 25.46 8.53 0.16
CA GLU A 340 26.21 8.91 1.37
C GLU A 340 27.37 9.88 1.09
N ARG A 341 27.94 9.84 -0.13
CA ARG A 341 29.05 10.71 -0.56
C ARG A 341 28.59 12.10 -0.99
N SER A 342 27.30 12.36 -1.12
CA SER A 342 26.82 13.70 -1.46
C SER A 342 27.15 14.68 -0.33
N PRO A 343 27.63 15.89 -0.65
CA PRO A 343 27.86 16.95 0.35
C PRO A 343 26.57 17.56 0.84
N VAL A 344 25.48 17.45 0.07
CA VAL A 344 24.16 18.06 0.37
C VAL A 344 23.64 17.56 1.72
N ARG A 345 23.06 18.47 2.51
CA ARG A 345 22.40 18.11 3.78
C ARG A 345 21.05 18.82 3.96
N ARG A 346 20.82 19.95 3.30
CA ARG A 346 19.61 20.76 3.48
C ARG A 346 19.29 21.59 2.24
N ILE A 347 18.07 22.10 2.20
CA ILE A 347 17.57 23.02 1.19
C ILE A 347 17.37 24.37 1.87
N SER A 348 17.84 25.45 1.24
CA SER A 348 17.71 26.81 1.78
C SER A 348 16.26 27.31 1.74
N ALA A 349 15.97 28.33 2.53
CA ALA A 349 14.62 28.91 2.61
C ALA A 349 14.16 29.53 1.28
N ASP A 350 15.06 30.14 0.51
CA ASP A 350 14.79 30.71 -0.81
C ASP A 350 14.51 29.63 -1.86
N ALA A 351 15.26 28.53 -1.83
CA ALA A 351 14.99 27.37 -2.68
C ALA A 351 13.64 26.71 -2.34
N MET A 352 13.33 26.55 -1.05
CA MET A 352 12.03 26.03 -0.61
C MET A 352 10.88 26.95 -1.04
N ALA A 353 11.03 28.27 -0.91
CA ALA A 353 10.03 29.21 -1.38
C ALA A 353 9.81 29.17 -2.90
N ALA A 354 10.87 28.89 -3.69
CA ALA A 354 10.74 28.67 -5.12
C ALA A 354 9.99 27.37 -5.43
N LEU A 355 10.32 26.28 -4.75
CA LEU A 355 9.61 24.98 -4.90
C LEU A 355 8.13 25.11 -4.56
N MET A 356 7.77 25.83 -3.50
CA MET A 356 6.35 26.01 -3.11
C MET A 356 5.55 26.84 -4.12
N ARG A 357 6.20 27.67 -4.94
CA ARG A 357 5.53 28.48 -5.98
C ARG A 357 5.38 27.74 -7.31
N TYR A 358 6.18 26.72 -7.54
CA TYR A 358 6.15 25.97 -8.78
C TYR A 358 4.94 25.03 -8.84
N ASP A 359 4.34 24.86 -10.02
CA ASP A 359 3.08 24.11 -10.19
C ASP A 359 3.25 22.59 -10.30
N PHE A 360 4.48 22.12 -10.51
CA PHE A 360 4.80 20.68 -10.65
C PHE A 360 3.86 19.94 -11.61
N PRO A 361 3.94 20.16 -12.92
CA PRO A 361 3.10 19.43 -13.89
C PRO A 361 3.26 17.90 -13.81
N GLY A 362 4.43 17.40 -13.41
CA GLY A 362 4.70 15.99 -13.10
C GLY A 362 4.43 15.59 -11.64
N ASN A 363 3.82 16.50 -10.85
CA ASN A 363 3.41 16.28 -9.47
C ASN A 363 4.54 15.75 -8.55
N VAL A 364 4.23 14.81 -7.67
CA VAL A 364 5.18 14.25 -6.68
C VAL A 364 6.35 13.52 -7.37
N ARG A 365 6.11 12.89 -8.53
CA ARG A 365 7.17 12.22 -9.29
C ARG A 365 8.22 13.21 -9.80
N GLU A 366 7.80 14.36 -10.29
CA GLU A 366 8.70 15.43 -10.72
C GLU A 366 9.51 15.99 -9.55
N LEU A 367 8.84 16.28 -8.43
CA LEU A 367 9.51 16.73 -7.20
C LEU A 367 10.56 15.71 -6.72
N GLN A 368 10.22 14.42 -6.71
CA GLN A 368 11.14 13.35 -6.31
C GLN A 368 12.38 13.30 -7.20
N HIS A 369 12.20 13.32 -8.52
CA HIS A 369 13.32 13.33 -9.47
C HIS A 369 14.15 14.62 -9.35
N LEU A 370 13.53 15.77 -9.07
CA LEU A 370 14.22 17.01 -8.84
C LEU A 370 15.14 16.92 -7.61
N ILE A 371 14.63 16.43 -6.48
CA ILE A 371 15.43 16.27 -5.25
C ILE A 371 16.56 15.25 -5.47
N GLU A 372 16.30 14.13 -6.13
CA GLU A 372 17.33 13.14 -6.48
C GLU A 372 18.46 13.80 -7.32
N ARG A 373 18.10 14.53 -8.36
CA ARG A 373 19.05 15.26 -9.19
C ARG A 373 19.91 16.27 -8.40
N LEU A 374 19.26 17.02 -7.49
CA LEU A 374 19.95 18.01 -6.65
C LEU A 374 20.91 17.34 -5.66
N VAL A 375 20.57 16.19 -5.11
CA VAL A 375 21.47 15.42 -4.22
C VAL A 375 22.64 14.81 -4.99
N VAL A 376 22.40 14.26 -6.18
CA VAL A 376 23.45 13.60 -6.99
C VAL A 376 24.43 14.62 -7.57
N LEU A 377 23.94 15.78 -8.05
CA LEU A 377 24.77 16.80 -8.71
C LEU A 377 25.22 17.91 -7.77
N GLY A 378 24.67 18.01 -6.55
CA GLY A 378 24.99 19.05 -5.58
C GLY A 378 26.46 19.04 -5.17
N ARG A 379 27.04 20.23 -5.05
CA ARG A 379 28.44 20.44 -4.68
C ARG A 379 28.58 21.16 -3.34
N THR A 380 27.49 21.65 -2.80
CA THR A 380 27.40 22.45 -1.58
C THR A 380 26.62 21.69 -0.51
N VAL A 381 26.78 22.07 0.75
CA VAL A 381 26.04 21.48 1.87
C VAL A 381 24.57 21.90 1.86
N GLU A 382 24.28 23.07 1.31
CA GLU A 382 22.94 23.65 1.26
C GLU A 382 22.60 24.04 -0.18
N ILE A 383 21.49 23.51 -0.69
CA ILE A 383 20.95 23.80 -2.01
C ILE A 383 20.27 25.16 -1.98
N SER A 384 20.79 26.10 -2.78
CA SER A 384 20.21 27.44 -2.96
C SER A 384 19.24 27.49 -4.15
N ALA A 385 18.46 28.58 -4.25
CA ALA A 385 17.56 28.79 -5.40
C ALA A 385 18.30 28.84 -6.74
N ALA A 386 19.57 29.27 -6.75
CA ALA A 386 20.38 29.31 -7.95
C ALA A 386 20.74 27.93 -8.53
N GLU A 387 20.68 26.87 -7.70
CA GLU A 387 20.96 25.49 -8.12
C GLU A 387 19.70 24.77 -8.64
N LEU A 388 18.52 25.39 -8.47
CA LEU A 388 17.27 24.87 -9.03
C LEU A 388 17.25 25.06 -10.55
N PRO A 389 16.60 24.17 -11.32
CA PRO A 389 16.40 24.35 -12.75
C PRO A 389 15.70 25.68 -13.07
N ALA A 390 16.06 26.28 -14.23
CA ALA A 390 15.43 27.51 -14.68
C ALA A 390 13.89 27.42 -14.76
N SER A 391 13.34 26.26 -15.08
CA SER A 391 11.89 26.02 -15.10
C SER A 391 11.22 26.22 -13.73
N VAL A 392 11.93 25.99 -12.63
CA VAL A 392 11.43 26.16 -11.25
C VAL A 392 11.64 27.59 -10.77
N THR A 393 12.74 28.23 -11.19
CA THR A 393 13.11 29.60 -10.78
C THR A 393 12.53 30.67 -11.69
N ALA A 394 12.30 30.35 -12.96
CA ALA A 394 11.56 31.24 -13.82
C ALA A 394 10.18 31.46 -13.23
N LEU A 395 9.97 32.63 -12.66
CA LEU A 395 8.64 33.13 -12.42
C LEU A 395 7.91 33.02 -13.76
N THR A 396 7.02 32.09 -13.91
CA THR A 396 6.05 32.10 -14.99
C THR A 396 5.13 33.28 -14.75
N SER A 397 5.65 34.44 -15.11
CA SER A 397 4.97 35.72 -14.99
C SER A 397 4.08 36.01 -16.19
N GLU A 398 3.69 34.98 -16.91
CA GLU A 398 2.54 35.12 -17.82
C GLU A 398 1.45 34.17 -17.32
N PRO A 399 0.34 34.72 -16.81
CA PRO A 399 -0.85 33.93 -16.56
C PRO A 399 -1.24 33.27 -17.89
N GLN A 400 -1.13 31.93 -17.99
CA GLN A 400 -1.73 31.21 -19.10
C GLN A 400 -3.23 31.39 -19.00
N LEU A 401 -3.76 32.28 -19.83
CA LEU A 401 -5.19 32.41 -20.03
C LEU A 401 -5.67 31.14 -20.74
N SER A 402 -6.25 30.19 -19.99
CA SER A 402 -7.00 29.08 -20.59
C SER A 402 -8.36 29.60 -21.02
N PHE A 403 -8.63 29.49 -22.30
CA PHE A 403 -9.95 29.82 -22.85
C PHE A 403 -10.78 28.54 -22.99
N ASP A 404 -11.35 28.07 -21.89
CA ASP A 404 -12.30 26.97 -21.88
C ASP A 404 -13.73 27.53 -22.07
N GLY A 405 -14.19 27.59 -23.31
CA GLY A 405 -15.54 28.06 -23.60
C GLY A 405 -15.74 28.44 -25.07
N PRO A 406 -16.99 28.87 -25.45
CA PRO A 406 -17.25 29.32 -26.80
C PRO A 406 -16.46 30.60 -27.11
N ILE A 407 -16.10 30.78 -28.40
CA ILE A 407 -15.41 31.98 -28.88
C ILE A 407 -16.32 33.20 -28.62
N LEU A 408 -15.85 34.11 -27.78
CA LEU A 408 -16.56 35.35 -27.46
C LEU A 408 -16.05 36.49 -28.34
N PRO A 409 -16.93 37.43 -28.77
CA PRO A 409 -16.49 38.66 -29.40
C PRO A 409 -15.54 39.44 -28.52
N VAL A 410 -14.47 40.02 -29.11
CA VAL A 410 -13.39 40.72 -28.39
C VAL A 410 -13.93 41.79 -27.41
N LYS A 411 -14.98 42.53 -27.84
CA LYS A 411 -15.61 43.52 -26.95
C LYS A 411 -16.21 42.91 -25.67
N LYS A 412 -16.82 41.73 -25.76
CA LYS A 412 -17.37 41.02 -24.61
C LYS A 412 -16.25 40.50 -23.69
N LEU A 413 -15.16 40.04 -24.31
CA LEU A 413 -13.97 39.59 -23.56
C LEU A 413 -13.34 40.74 -22.77
N HIS A 414 -13.12 41.91 -23.39
CA HIS A 414 -12.58 43.10 -22.73
C HIS A 414 -13.44 43.49 -21.53
N ARG A 415 -14.74 43.45 -21.65
CA ARG A 415 -15.66 43.77 -20.55
C ARG A 415 -15.53 42.79 -19.39
N LEU A 416 -15.61 41.49 -19.68
CA LEU A 416 -15.48 40.44 -18.65
C LEU A 416 -14.14 40.54 -17.92
N TYR A 417 -13.08 40.80 -18.67
CA TYR A 417 -11.75 40.95 -18.09
C TYR A 417 -11.61 42.22 -17.24
N ALA A 418 -12.20 43.35 -17.70
CA ALA A 418 -12.21 44.59 -16.93
C ALA A 418 -13.05 44.44 -15.64
N GLN A 419 -14.21 43.76 -15.69
CA GLN A 419 -15.02 43.47 -14.49
C GLN A 419 -14.27 42.60 -13.49
N TRP A 420 -13.61 41.54 -13.97
CA TRP A 420 -12.78 40.66 -13.13
C TRP A 420 -11.62 41.45 -12.49
N ALA A 421 -10.87 42.23 -13.27
CA ALA A 421 -9.77 43.03 -12.78
C ALA A 421 -10.22 44.08 -11.74
N MET A 422 -11.39 44.69 -11.96
CA MET A 422 -11.99 45.59 -10.97
C MET A 422 -12.34 44.91 -9.65
N ALA A 423 -12.90 43.70 -9.72
CA ALA A 423 -13.21 42.90 -8.54
C ALA A 423 -11.95 42.53 -7.74
N GLN A 424 -10.86 42.13 -8.42
CA GLN A 424 -9.59 41.79 -7.79
C GLN A 424 -8.91 42.99 -7.11
N LEU A 425 -9.15 44.20 -7.61
CA LEU A 425 -8.55 45.42 -7.09
C LEU A 425 -9.55 46.28 -6.27
N ALA A 426 -10.54 45.63 -5.62
CA ALA A 426 -11.52 46.25 -4.75
C ALA A 426 -12.20 47.49 -5.34
N GLY A 427 -12.45 47.52 -6.65
CA GLY A 427 -13.14 48.62 -7.31
C GLY A 427 -12.28 49.86 -7.59
N GLN A 428 -10.98 49.83 -7.37
CA GLN A 428 -10.08 50.97 -7.54
C GLN A 428 -9.75 51.22 -9.03
N ARG A 429 -10.55 52.04 -9.69
CA ARG A 429 -10.50 52.28 -11.14
C ARG A 429 -9.14 52.74 -11.65
N ARG A 430 -8.47 53.65 -10.96
CA ARG A 430 -7.17 54.20 -11.36
C ARG A 430 -6.08 53.10 -11.36
N ILE A 431 -6.04 52.30 -10.30
CA ILE A 431 -5.08 51.22 -10.16
C ILE A 431 -5.38 50.11 -11.18
N THR A 432 -6.68 49.83 -11.44
CA THR A 432 -7.09 48.83 -12.44
C THR A 432 -6.67 49.26 -13.83
N ALA A 433 -6.89 50.52 -14.22
CA ALA A 433 -6.49 51.03 -15.52
C ALA A 433 -4.97 50.96 -15.72
N GLU A 434 -4.21 51.35 -14.69
CA GLU A 434 -2.73 51.31 -14.69
C GLU A 434 -2.25 49.85 -14.85
N ARG A 435 -2.81 48.90 -14.14
CA ARG A 435 -2.48 47.46 -14.23
C ARG A 435 -2.88 46.83 -15.54
N LEU A 436 -3.94 47.28 -16.17
CA LEU A 436 -4.37 46.85 -17.51
C LEU A 436 -3.60 47.53 -18.65
N GLY A 437 -2.74 48.49 -18.36
CA GLY A 437 -1.99 49.24 -19.35
C GLY A 437 -2.87 50.12 -20.25
N ILE A 438 -4.05 50.59 -19.75
CA ILE A 438 -5.01 51.42 -20.45
C ILE A 438 -5.30 52.71 -19.67
N ASP A 439 -5.84 53.71 -20.33
CA ASP A 439 -6.33 54.89 -19.64
C ASP A 439 -7.68 54.63 -18.93
N VAL A 440 -7.96 55.46 -17.94
CA VAL A 440 -9.20 55.35 -17.11
C VAL A 440 -10.46 55.51 -17.96
N ARG A 441 -10.39 56.29 -19.06
CA ARG A 441 -11.51 56.52 -19.96
C ARG A 441 -11.81 55.23 -20.79
N THR A 442 -10.77 54.55 -21.25
CA THR A 442 -10.89 53.26 -21.93
C THR A 442 -11.48 52.20 -21.01
N LEU A 443 -11.07 52.13 -19.76
CA LEU A 443 -11.66 51.24 -18.75
C LEU A 443 -13.12 51.55 -18.53
N TYR A 444 -13.47 52.80 -18.49
CA TYR A 444 -14.87 53.24 -18.32
C TYR A 444 -15.74 52.81 -19.54
N ASN A 445 -15.21 52.97 -20.76
CA ASN A 445 -15.89 52.51 -21.99
C ASN A 445 -16.11 51.01 -22.00
N TRP A 446 -15.12 50.21 -21.59
CA TRP A 446 -15.27 48.75 -21.52
C TRP A 446 -16.30 48.29 -20.47
N LEU A 447 -16.52 49.07 -19.42
CA LEU A 447 -17.51 48.75 -18.37
C LEU A 447 -18.89 49.28 -18.67
N SER A 448 -19.05 50.31 -19.54
CA SER A 448 -20.31 51.07 -19.75
C SER A 448 -21.11 50.65 -21.02
N GLU A 449 -20.63 49.74 -21.87
CA GLU A 449 -21.22 49.39 -23.18
C GLU A 449 -22.55 48.59 -23.13
N ASP A 450 -23.42 48.73 -22.13
CA ASP A 450 -24.73 48.05 -22.09
C ASP A 450 -25.94 49.03 -22.10
N SER A 451 -25.75 50.29 -22.49
CA SER A 451 -26.90 51.23 -22.49
C SER A 451 -27.52 51.46 -23.87
N GLN A 452 -27.07 50.76 -24.92
CA GLN A 452 -27.67 50.93 -26.27
C GLN A 452 -27.65 49.62 -27.05
N THR A 453 -28.56 48.70 -26.74
CA THR A 453 -29.23 47.83 -27.73
C THR A 453 -30.49 47.25 -27.09
N SER A 454 -31.58 47.99 -27.21
CA SER A 454 -32.92 47.43 -27.24
C SER A 454 -33.24 47.09 -28.65
#